data_3ff98a6c8402f104fe308101f7859513
#
_entry.id   3ff98a6c8402f104fe308101f7859513
#
_cell.length_a   1.000
_cell.length_b   1.000
_cell.length_c   1.000
_cell.angle_alpha   90.00
_cell.angle_beta   90.00
_cell.angle_gamma   90.00
#
_symmetry.space_group_name_H-M   'P 1'
#
loop_
_entity.id
_entity.type
_entity.pdbx_description
1 polymer ?
#
loop_
_entity_poly.entity_id
_entity_poly.type
_entity_poly.pdbx_seq_one_letter_code
_entity_poly.pdbx_strand_id
1 'polypeptide(L)'
;MYKRQVHNNISGTTRRPEPKTHAIAVTPAGYSLRFSFAPFVAPSTRSGRRIARPSHSAEVIGVQPVSGSETVIVATQEARALLCKTSEINFLSGPGKGVTLIKIKKGTDQVIGFAVSCNDRELLTVETNRGATQTISSAKYEIVGRGGKGRELLQRGQFTRVIPPAVEVLSLDDN
;
A
#
# COMPACT_ATOMS: atom_id res chain seq x y z
N MET A 1 -58.05 -19.04 4.78
CA MET A 1 -57.26 -18.24 3.84
C MET A 1 -56.07 -17.63 4.61
N TYR A 2 -54.94 -18.33 4.67
CA TYR A 2 -53.78 -17.92 5.41
C TYR A 2 -52.82 -17.10 4.50
N LYS A 3 -52.62 -15.84 4.81
CA LYS A 3 -51.59 -15.01 4.14
C LYS A 3 -50.23 -15.33 4.73
N ARG A 4 -49.32 -15.93 3.94
CA ARG A 4 -47.92 -16.08 4.24
C ARG A 4 -47.25 -14.69 4.18
N GLN A 5 -46.76 -14.21 5.32
CA GLN A 5 -45.82 -13.07 5.34
C GLN A 5 -44.46 -13.55 4.88
N VAL A 6 -43.97 -12.98 3.78
CA VAL A 6 -42.62 -13.18 3.31
C VAL A 6 -41.72 -12.22 4.10
N HIS A 7 -40.91 -12.77 5.01
CA HIS A 7 -39.85 -12.00 5.67
C HIS A 7 -38.72 -11.82 4.68
N ASN A 8 -38.62 -10.64 4.09
CA ASN A 8 -37.42 -10.19 3.40
C ASN A 8 -36.35 -9.86 4.44
N ASN A 9 -35.48 -10.82 4.69
CA ASN A 9 -34.21 -10.57 5.39
C ASN A 9 -33.25 -9.83 4.42
N ILE A 10 -33.30 -8.51 4.45
CA ILE A 10 -32.28 -7.67 3.87
C ILE A 10 -31.14 -7.58 4.90
N SER A 11 -30.21 -8.51 4.86
CA SER A 11 -28.91 -8.38 5.52
C SER A 11 -28.04 -7.40 4.75
N GLY A 12 -28.45 -6.14 4.77
CA GLY A 12 -27.62 -5.03 4.31
C GLY A 12 -26.52 -4.80 5.31
N THR A 13 -25.34 -5.35 5.07
CA THR A 13 -24.11 -4.92 5.77
C THR A 13 -23.85 -3.47 5.34
N THR A 14 -24.38 -2.52 6.10
CA THR A 14 -24.08 -1.10 5.91
C THR A 14 -22.59 -0.89 6.23
N ARG A 15 -21.73 -1.01 5.22
CA ARG A 15 -20.36 -0.56 5.35
C ARG A 15 -20.39 0.92 5.72
N ARG A 16 -19.81 1.25 6.88
CA ARG A 16 -19.61 2.66 7.24
C ARG A 16 -18.84 3.33 6.09
N PRO A 17 -19.26 4.55 5.66
CA PRO A 17 -18.53 5.24 4.61
C PRO A 17 -17.07 5.42 5.03
N GLU A 18 -16.15 5.12 4.13
CA GLU A 18 -14.73 5.33 4.36
C GLU A 18 -14.45 6.82 4.56
N PRO A 19 -13.58 7.21 5.51
CA PRO A 19 -13.22 8.61 5.70
C PRO A 19 -12.54 9.14 4.42
N LYS A 20 -12.79 10.42 4.10
CA LYS A 20 -12.23 11.09 2.90
C LYS A 20 -10.70 11.03 2.87
N THR A 21 -10.06 11.09 4.04
CA THR A 21 -8.60 11.01 4.17
C THR A 21 -8.24 9.86 5.09
N HIS A 22 -7.49 8.93 4.56
CA HIS A 22 -6.98 7.78 5.29
C HIS A 22 -5.58 7.42 4.78
N ALA A 23 -4.95 6.42 5.33
CA ALA A 23 -3.61 6.00 4.93
C ALA A 23 -3.57 4.54 4.54
N ILE A 24 -2.58 4.21 3.72
CA ILE A 24 -2.14 2.84 3.46
C ILE A 24 -0.85 2.58 4.22
N ALA A 25 -0.73 1.40 4.83
CA ALA A 25 0.50 0.87 5.40
C ALA A 25 0.87 -0.42 4.68
N VAL A 26 2.17 -0.61 4.44
CA VAL A 26 2.73 -1.79 3.76
C VAL A 26 3.81 -2.42 4.63
N THR A 27 3.88 -3.75 4.62
CA THR A 27 4.88 -4.53 5.36
C THR A 27 5.87 -5.23 4.43
N PRO A 28 7.10 -5.55 4.88
CA PRO A 28 8.08 -6.31 4.09
C PRO A 28 7.56 -7.67 3.62
N ALA A 29 6.65 -8.25 4.40
CA ALA A 29 6.04 -9.56 4.09
C ALA A 29 4.95 -9.50 3.00
N GLY A 30 4.78 -8.36 2.31
CA GLY A 30 3.84 -8.19 1.21
C GLY A 30 2.38 -8.03 1.63
N TYR A 31 2.12 -7.62 2.89
CA TYR A 31 0.78 -7.28 3.36
C TYR A 31 0.57 -5.78 3.38
N SER A 32 -0.68 -5.37 3.21
CA SER A 32 -1.10 -3.97 3.29
C SER A 32 -2.47 -3.84 3.93
N LEU A 33 -2.73 -2.67 4.50
CA LEU A 33 -4.02 -2.28 5.05
C LEU A 33 -4.24 -0.79 4.89
N ARG A 34 -5.50 -0.36 4.85
CA ARG A 34 -5.89 1.05 4.95
C ARG A 34 -6.48 1.32 6.32
N PHE A 35 -6.24 2.51 6.85
CA PHE A 35 -6.75 2.93 8.17
C PHE A 35 -7.01 4.43 8.21
N SER A 36 -7.89 4.87 9.13
CA SER A 36 -8.20 6.29 9.34
C SER A 36 -7.12 6.99 10.15
N PHE A 37 -6.81 8.23 9.81
CA PHE A 37 -6.00 9.11 10.65
C PHE A 37 -6.72 9.61 11.89
N ALA A 38 -8.06 9.59 11.94
CA ALA A 38 -8.85 10.16 13.02
C ALA A 38 -8.41 9.73 14.44
N PRO A 39 -8.08 8.44 14.71
CA PRO A 39 -7.60 8.04 16.03
C PRO A 39 -6.21 8.59 16.41
N PHE A 40 -5.47 9.13 15.43
CA PHE A 40 -4.08 9.57 15.60
C PHE A 40 -3.93 11.09 15.63
N VAL A 41 -5.02 11.85 15.47
CA VAL A 41 -5.03 13.31 15.56
C VAL A 41 -4.69 13.80 16.96
N ALA A 42 -5.28 13.17 17.98
CA ALA A 42 -4.95 13.46 19.37
C ALA A 42 -3.65 12.76 19.79
N PRO A 43 -2.78 13.41 20.59
CA PRO A 43 -1.60 12.77 21.13
C PRO A 43 -1.93 11.44 21.82
N SER A 44 -1.07 10.47 21.64
CA SER A 44 -1.23 9.17 22.30
C SER A 44 -0.66 9.18 23.71
N THR A 45 -1.04 8.19 24.50
CA THR A 45 -0.39 7.90 25.78
C THR A 45 1.07 7.46 25.57
N ARG A 46 1.82 7.29 26.64
CA ARG A 46 3.24 6.89 26.64
C ARG A 46 3.54 5.63 25.79
N SER A 47 2.58 4.71 25.69
CA SER A 47 2.73 3.45 24.91
C SER A 47 2.50 3.61 23.40
N GLY A 48 2.08 4.78 22.93
CA GLY A 48 1.74 5.01 21.53
C GLY A 48 0.44 4.32 21.11
N ARG A 49 0.12 4.44 19.81
CA ARG A 49 -1.04 3.77 19.19
C ARG A 49 -0.58 2.93 18.02
N ARG A 50 -0.98 1.68 18.02
CA ARG A 50 -0.63 0.74 16.98
C ARG A 50 -1.53 0.91 15.76
N ILE A 51 -0.95 0.99 14.56
CA ILE A 51 -1.66 1.05 13.26
C ILE A 51 -1.83 -0.32 12.60
N ALA A 52 -0.88 -1.23 12.81
CA ALA A 52 -0.87 -2.56 12.19
C ALA A 52 -0.43 -3.64 13.19
N ARG A 53 -0.74 -4.90 12.87
CA ARG A 53 -0.23 -6.09 13.58
C ARG A 53 0.46 -6.99 12.56
N PRO A 54 1.67 -6.64 12.11
CA PRO A 54 2.43 -7.50 11.21
C PRO A 54 2.76 -8.83 11.89
N SER A 55 2.87 -9.91 11.11
CA SER A 55 3.27 -11.22 11.63
C SER A 55 4.76 -11.21 11.98
N HIS A 56 5.14 -11.85 13.09
CA HIS A 56 6.54 -12.14 13.46
C HIS A 56 7.49 -10.94 13.32
N SER A 57 7.60 -10.09 14.30
CA SER A 57 8.59 -8.98 14.37
C SER A 57 8.76 -8.13 13.08
N ALA A 58 7.89 -8.31 12.10
CA ALA A 58 7.91 -7.52 10.87
C ALA A 58 7.47 -6.08 11.16
N GLU A 59 8.17 -5.13 10.60
CA GLU A 59 7.88 -3.71 10.69
C GLU A 59 6.95 -3.26 9.57
N VAL A 60 6.40 -2.06 9.68
CA VAL A 60 5.76 -1.35 8.58
C VAL A 60 6.85 -0.61 7.83
N ILE A 61 7.03 -0.87 6.52
CA ILE A 61 8.08 -0.22 5.72
C ILE A 61 7.74 1.22 5.36
N GLY A 62 6.46 1.58 5.43
CA GLY A 62 6.02 2.93 5.16
C GLY A 62 4.51 3.09 5.28
N VAL A 63 4.11 4.37 5.39
CA VAL A 63 2.72 4.81 5.43
C VAL A 63 2.57 6.00 4.48
N GLN A 64 1.54 5.98 3.63
CA GLN A 64 1.25 7.09 2.73
C GLN A 64 -0.24 7.46 2.81
N PRO A 65 -0.58 8.76 2.75
CA PRO A 65 -1.97 9.21 2.70
C PRO A 65 -2.63 8.78 1.39
N VAL A 66 -3.91 8.43 1.45
CA VAL A 66 -4.71 8.03 0.29
C VAL A 66 -6.15 8.54 0.44
N SER A 67 -6.83 8.75 -0.70
CA SER A 67 -8.26 9.05 -0.77
C SER A 67 -9.10 7.83 -1.17
N GLY A 68 -8.47 6.81 -1.77
CA GLY A 68 -9.10 5.55 -2.20
C GLY A 68 -9.14 5.33 -3.71
N SER A 69 -8.84 6.36 -4.51
CA SER A 69 -8.86 6.29 -5.99
C SER A 69 -7.50 6.02 -6.62
N GLU A 70 -6.44 6.10 -5.85
CA GLU A 70 -5.06 6.02 -6.30
C GLU A 70 -4.67 4.60 -6.74
N THR A 71 -3.56 4.51 -7.43
CA THR A 71 -2.86 3.26 -7.76
C THR A 71 -1.69 3.06 -6.79
N VAL A 72 -1.62 1.89 -6.19
CA VAL A 72 -0.49 1.46 -5.37
C VAL A 72 0.50 0.73 -6.24
N ILE A 73 1.75 1.17 -6.21
CA ILE A 73 2.90 0.57 -6.89
C ILE A 73 3.78 -0.06 -5.82
N VAL A 74 4.08 -1.33 -5.92
CA VAL A 74 4.95 -2.03 -4.97
C VAL A 74 6.07 -2.76 -5.69
N ALA A 75 7.28 -2.75 -5.09
CA ALA A 75 8.44 -3.44 -5.60
C ALA A 75 9.06 -4.36 -4.53
N THR A 76 9.57 -5.50 -4.97
CA THR A 76 10.25 -6.49 -4.12
C THR A 76 11.74 -6.56 -4.42
N GLN A 77 12.50 -7.12 -3.49
CA GLN A 77 13.94 -7.32 -3.62
C GLN A 77 14.29 -8.22 -4.81
N GLU A 78 13.51 -9.27 -5.08
CA GLU A 78 13.68 -10.15 -6.26
C GLU A 78 13.23 -9.50 -7.59
N ALA A 79 13.23 -8.15 -7.65
CA ALA A 79 12.91 -7.36 -8.84
C ALA A 79 11.53 -7.65 -9.43
N ARG A 80 10.54 -7.89 -8.59
CA ARG A 80 9.14 -7.97 -8.99
C ARG A 80 8.41 -6.68 -8.64
N ALA A 81 7.46 -6.30 -9.49
CA ALA A 81 6.57 -5.19 -9.21
C ALA A 81 5.12 -5.58 -9.47
N LEU A 82 4.22 -4.94 -8.73
CA LEU A 82 2.78 -5.10 -8.88
C LEU A 82 2.11 -3.74 -8.71
N LEU A 83 1.12 -3.48 -9.56
CA LEU A 83 0.26 -2.31 -9.47
C LEU A 83 -1.17 -2.77 -9.22
N CYS A 84 -1.84 -2.13 -8.23
CA CYS A 84 -3.25 -2.39 -7.94
C CYS A 84 -3.96 -1.10 -7.53
N LYS A 85 -5.29 -1.11 -7.52
CA LYS A 85 -6.07 0.02 -7.02
C LYS A 85 -6.06 0.04 -5.50
N THR A 86 -5.94 1.23 -4.91
CA THR A 86 -6.04 1.45 -3.45
C THR A 86 -7.35 0.88 -2.89
N SER A 87 -8.45 0.97 -3.64
CA SER A 87 -9.76 0.44 -3.25
C SER A 87 -9.79 -1.08 -3.03
N GLU A 88 -8.87 -1.83 -3.61
CA GLU A 88 -8.75 -3.29 -3.41
C GLU A 88 -8.16 -3.65 -2.04
N ILE A 89 -7.51 -2.71 -1.36
CA ILE A 89 -6.89 -2.91 -0.05
C ILE A 89 -7.92 -2.64 1.03
N ASN A 90 -8.12 -3.59 1.93
CA ASN A 90 -9.14 -3.49 2.96
C ASN A 90 -8.88 -2.33 3.92
N PHE A 91 -9.95 -1.56 4.18
CA PHE A 91 -9.97 -0.56 5.24
C PHE A 91 -10.25 -1.25 6.58
N LEU A 92 -9.42 -0.99 7.59
CA LEU A 92 -9.55 -1.55 8.92
C LEU A 92 -9.86 -0.45 9.93
N SER A 93 -10.84 -0.71 10.81
CA SER A 93 -11.18 0.19 11.92
C SER A 93 -10.23 0.10 13.11
N GLY A 94 -9.32 -0.87 13.10
CA GLY A 94 -8.32 -1.09 14.15
C GLY A 94 -7.09 -1.82 13.63
N PRO A 95 -6.06 -2.01 14.48
CA PRO A 95 -4.82 -2.65 14.09
C PRO A 95 -5.02 -4.09 13.63
N GLY A 96 -4.57 -4.42 12.43
CA GLY A 96 -4.67 -5.75 11.84
C GLY A 96 -3.46 -6.13 10.99
N LYS A 97 -3.46 -7.35 10.48
CA LYS A 97 -2.44 -7.84 9.55
C LYS A 97 -2.60 -7.25 8.15
N GLY A 98 -3.83 -6.91 7.78
CA GLY A 98 -4.17 -6.49 6.44
C GLY A 98 -4.38 -7.65 5.47
N VAL A 99 -4.33 -7.33 4.18
CA VAL A 99 -4.50 -8.27 3.07
C VAL A 99 -3.20 -8.43 2.30
N THR A 100 -3.05 -9.52 1.58
CA THR A 100 -1.90 -9.72 0.69
C THR A 100 -1.94 -8.69 -0.43
N LEU A 101 -0.93 -7.84 -0.50
CA LEU A 101 -0.69 -6.89 -1.58
C LEU A 101 0.02 -7.58 -2.73
N ILE A 102 1.16 -8.19 -2.44
CA ILE A 102 1.96 -8.98 -3.37
C ILE A 102 2.40 -10.28 -2.71
N LYS A 103 2.34 -11.40 -3.44
CA LYS A 103 2.87 -12.68 -2.97
C LYS A 103 4.38 -12.70 -3.13
N ILE A 104 5.08 -12.84 -2.03
CA ILE A 104 6.53 -12.94 -2.00
C ILE A 104 6.97 -14.37 -1.64
N LYS A 105 8.16 -14.74 -2.04
CA LYS A 105 8.76 -16.03 -1.70
C LYS A 105 9.36 -15.93 -0.30
N LYS A 106 8.84 -16.76 0.61
CA LYS A 106 9.31 -16.79 2.00
C LYS A 106 10.81 -17.04 2.09
N GLY A 107 11.51 -16.22 2.87
CA GLY A 107 12.91 -16.40 3.21
C GLY A 107 13.90 -15.85 2.19
N THR A 108 13.47 -15.51 0.98
CA THR A 108 14.37 -15.01 -0.08
C THR A 108 13.97 -13.64 -0.62
N ASP A 109 12.70 -13.26 -0.50
CA ASP A 109 12.18 -12.02 -1.05
C ASP A 109 11.46 -11.19 0.02
N GLN A 110 11.43 -9.89 -0.17
CA GLN A 110 10.70 -8.94 0.66
C GLN A 110 10.31 -7.71 -0.16
N VAL A 111 9.26 -7.03 0.28
CA VAL A 111 8.94 -5.71 -0.25
C VAL A 111 9.99 -4.72 0.22
N ILE A 112 10.60 -4.00 -0.73
CA ILE A 112 11.60 -2.96 -0.44
C ILE A 112 11.03 -1.56 -0.41
N GLY A 113 9.85 -1.38 -1.02
CA GLY A 113 9.15 -0.10 -0.98
C GLY A 113 7.91 -0.07 -1.85
N PHE A 114 7.17 1.01 -1.71
CA PHE A 114 5.96 1.27 -2.47
C PHE A 114 5.76 2.77 -2.69
N ALA A 115 4.93 3.10 -3.67
CA ALA A 115 4.45 4.45 -3.91
C ALA A 115 2.94 4.42 -4.14
N VAL A 116 2.28 5.54 -3.84
CA VAL A 116 0.88 5.79 -4.17
C VAL A 116 0.85 6.84 -5.27
N SER A 117 0.17 6.53 -6.36
CA SER A 117 0.11 7.37 -7.54
C SER A 117 -1.32 7.81 -7.81
N CYS A 118 -1.55 9.13 -7.84
CA CYS A 118 -2.83 9.74 -8.24
C CYS A 118 -2.96 9.83 -9.77
N ASN A 119 -1.83 9.80 -10.48
CA ASN A 119 -1.74 9.93 -11.93
C ASN A 119 -0.54 9.15 -12.48
N ASP A 120 -0.40 9.10 -13.80
CA ASP A 120 0.67 8.35 -14.47
C ASP A 120 2.08 8.96 -14.33
N ARG A 121 2.20 10.15 -13.73
CA ARG A 121 3.47 10.86 -13.54
C ARG A 121 4.19 10.49 -12.26
N GLU A 122 3.47 9.99 -11.26
CA GLU A 122 4.07 9.56 -10.00
C GLU A 122 4.67 8.17 -10.16
N LEU A 123 5.94 8.05 -9.79
CA LEU A 123 6.79 6.91 -10.08
C LEU A 123 7.32 6.29 -8.78
N LEU A 124 7.51 4.98 -8.80
CA LEU A 124 8.40 4.31 -7.85
C LEU A 124 9.75 4.09 -8.53
N THR A 125 10.78 4.80 -8.09
CA THR A 125 12.13 4.65 -8.60
C THR A 125 12.91 3.69 -7.70
N VAL A 126 13.52 2.68 -8.28
CA VAL A 126 14.32 1.65 -7.60
C VAL A 126 15.72 1.58 -8.18
N GLU A 127 16.70 1.24 -7.35
CA GLU A 127 18.07 0.98 -7.75
C GLU A 127 18.32 -0.54 -7.79
N THR A 128 19.05 -0.98 -8.80
CA THR A 128 19.46 -2.37 -8.94
C THR A 128 20.80 -2.61 -8.24
N ASN A 129 21.12 -3.88 -7.95
CA ASN A 129 22.43 -4.27 -7.41
C ASN A 129 23.63 -4.00 -8.33
N ARG A 130 23.37 -3.50 -9.56
CA ARG A 130 24.40 -3.05 -10.52
C ARG A 130 24.49 -1.52 -10.61
N GLY A 131 23.79 -0.79 -9.74
CA GLY A 131 23.78 0.66 -9.72
C GLY A 131 22.88 1.32 -10.78
N ALA A 132 22.17 0.56 -11.61
CA ALA A 132 21.22 1.11 -12.55
C ALA A 132 19.91 1.47 -11.86
N THR A 133 19.26 2.55 -12.28
CA THR A 133 17.94 2.94 -11.80
C THR A 133 16.82 2.47 -12.71
N GLN A 134 15.69 2.08 -12.16
CA GLN A 134 14.49 1.72 -12.89
C GLN A 134 13.27 2.41 -12.31
N THR A 135 12.42 2.95 -13.19
CA THR A 135 11.15 3.58 -12.82
C THR A 135 9.99 2.66 -13.10
N ILE A 136 9.05 2.61 -12.16
CA ILE A 136 7.82 1.81 -12.22
C ILE A 136 6.64 2.78 -12.10
N SER A 137 5.74 2.77 -13.09
CA SER A 137 4.56 3.63 -13.15
C SER A 137 3.40 2.93 -13.86
N SER A 138 2.19 3.45 -13.69
CA SER A 138 0.99 3.00 -14.41
C SER A 138 1.03 3.30 -15.92
N ALA A 139 1.81 4.30 -16.35
CA ALA A 139 2.06 4.55 -17.77
C ALA A 139 2.85 3.43 -18.45
N LYS A 140 3.72 2.73 -17.70
CA LYS A 140 4.61 1.69 -18.24
C LYS A 140 4.14 0.27 -17.96
N TYR A 141 3.42 0.07 -16.85
CA TYR A 141 3.01 -1.25 -16.39
C TYR A 141 1.51 -1.29 -16.10
N GLU A 142 0.88 -2.40 -16.46
CA GLU A 142 -0.54 -2.63 -16.29
C GLU A 142 -0.92 -2.78 -14.81
N ILE A 143 -2.11 -2.27 -14.45
CA ILE A 143 -2.73 -2.45 -13.13
C ILE A 143 -3.43 -3.82 -13.14
N VAL A 144 -2.86 -4.78 -12.41
CA VAL A 144 -3.30 -6.19 -12.46
C VAL A 144 -4.10 -6.63 -11.22
N GLY A 145 -4.21 -5.76 -10.22
CA GLY A 145 -4.84 -6.09 -8.95
C GLY A 145 -3.88 -6.71 -7.93
N ARG A 146 -4.31 -6.71 -6.65
CA ARG A 146 -3.50 -7.19 -5.51
C ARG A 146 -3.44 -8.71 -5.44
N GLY A 147 -2.47 -9.22 -4.66
CA GLY A 147 -2.38 -10.64 -4.28
C GLY A 147 -1.75 -11.55 -5.33
N GLY A 148 -1.29 -10.99 -6.46
CA GLY A 148 -0.49 -11.70 -7.45
C GLY A 148 0.99 -11.82 -7.05
N LYS A 149 1.77 -12.54 -7.86
CA LYS A 149 3.24 -12.62 -7.71
C LYS A 149 3.97 -11.38 -8.22
N GLY A 150 3.25 -10.47 -8.89
CA GLY A 150 3.85 -9.35 -9.60
C GLY A 150 4.59 -9.77 -10.87
N ARG A 151 4.93 -8.76 -11.69
CA ARG A 151 5.73 -8.92 -12.92
C ARG A 151 7.20 -8.88 -12.57
N GLU A 152 7.96 -9.78 -13.13
CA GLU A 152 9.42 -9.76 -13.06
C GLU A 152 9.96 -8.66 -13.99
N LEU A 153 10.77 -7.77 -13.44
CA LEU A 153 11.30 -6.62 -14.17
C LEU A 153 12.76 -6.82 -14.59
N LEU A 154 13.47 -7.73 -13.95
CA LEU A 154 14.85 -8.10 -14.27
C LEU A 154 14.95 -9.61 -14.44
N GLN A 155 15.58 -10.07 -15.53
CA GLN A 155 15.91 -11.48 -15.70
C GLN A 155 17.05 -11.94 -14.76
N ARG A 156 17.96 -11.03 -14.42
CA ARG A 156 19.10 -11.27 -13.54
C ARG A 156 19.37 -10.01 -12.70
N GLY A 157 19.53 -10.18 -11.40
CA GLY A 157 19.78 -9.10 -10.46
C GLY A 157 18.63 -8.91 -9.48
N GLN A 158 18.81 -7.96 -8.59
CA GLN A 158 17.85 -7.62 -7.53
C GLN A 158 17.72 -6.10 -7.43
N PHE A 159 16.63 -5.64 -6.84
CA PHE A 159 16.52 -4.26 -6.39
C PHE A 159 17.10 -4.15 -5.00
N THR A 160 17.86 -3.09 -4.75
CA THR A 160 18.55 -2.85 -3.49
C THR A 160 17.82 -1.85 -2.61
N ARG A 161 17.28 -0.79 -3.23
CA ARG A 161 16.57 0.26 -2.49
C ARG A 161 15.61 1.03 -3.38
N VAL A 162 14.70 1.76 -2.73
CA VAL A 162 13.90 2.79 -3.38
C VAL A 162 14.68 4.10 -3.34
N ILE A 163 14.68 4.81 -4.46
CA ILE A 163 15.21 6.17 -4.57
C ILE A 163 14.04 7.12 -4.34
N PRO A 164 14.03 7.92 -3.26
CA PRO A 164 12.98 8.90 -3.03
C PRO A 164 12.99 9.96 -4.15
N PRO A 165 11.84 10.58 -4.46
CA PRO A 165 11.80 11.70 -5.38
C PRO A 165 12.67 12.84 -4.85
N ALA A 166 13.29 13.59 -5.77
CA ALA A 166 14.03 14.79 -5.39
C ALA A 166 13.09 15.78 -4.70
N VAL A 167 13.46 16.26 -3.52
CA VAL A 167 12.75 17.33 -2.84
C VAL A 167 13.27 18.64 -3.38
N GLU A 168 12.44 19.40 -4.10
CA GLU A 168 12.75 20.79 -4.43
C GLU A 168 12.67 21.62 -3.14
N VAL A 169 13.82 22.03 -2.64
CA VAL A 169 13.88 23.02 -1.58
C VAL A 169 13.70 24.37 -2.25
N LEU A 170 12.54 24.99 -2.02
CA LEU A 170 12.34 26.38 -2.40
C LEU A 170 13.28 27.23 -1.58
N SER A 171 14.32 27.80 -2.22
CA SER A 171 15.11 28.85 -1.61
C SER A 171 14.20 30.08 -1.45
N LEU A 172 13.98 30.49 -0.22
CA LEU A 172 13.42 31.81 0.04
C LEU A 172 14.56 32.80 -0.27
N ASP A 173 14.56 33.34 -1.47
CA ASP A 173 15.42 34.49 -1.78
C ASP A 173 14.94 35.64 -0.88
N ASP A 174 15.79 36.03 0.07
CA ASP A 174 15.58 37.22 0.88
C ASP A 174 15.56 38.42 -0.05
N ASN A 175 14.36 39.01 -0.20
CA ASN A 175 14.18 40.33 -0.83
C ASN A 175 14.28 41.40 0.24
#